data_9c90ef23faaf3aaeaada900db14a5c93
#
_entry.id   9c90ef23faaf3aaeaada900db14a5c93
#
_cell.length_a   1.000
_cell.length_b   1.000
_cell.length_c   1.000
_cell.angle_alpha   90.00
_cell.angle_beta   90.00
_cell.angle_gamma   90.00
#
_symmetry.space_group_name_H-M   'P 1'
#
loop_
_entity.id
_entity.type
_entity.pdbx_description
1 polymer ?
#
loop_
_entity_poly.entity_id
_entity_poly.type
_entity_poly.pdbx_seq_one_letter_code
_entity_poly.pdbx_strand_id
1 'polypeptide(L)'
;YTTTADLNIMDTYSSAYAYSYVSNGKISSSFINVGSWWTDRYGTDFGTYSLQTIHHEIGHAIGLGHQGNYNGSASYSSDAMYINDSWQASMMSYFSQSENYNVIASYAFLMTPSAVDWIALDDIYSDYSGYGVSNAFTGDTIYGFNTNISASQSNIWYSFSDYISSAAY
;
A
#
# COMPACT_ATOMS: atom_id res chain seq x y z
N TYR A 1 -16.78 6.56 -17.54
CA TYR A 1 -17.15 6.56 -16.11
C TYR A 1 -18.34 5.62 -15.94
N THR A 2 -18.24 4.64 -15.05
CA THR A 2 -19.39 3.83 -14.65
C THR A 2 -20.06 4.50 -13.44
N THR A 3 -21.38 4.46 -13.38
CA THR A 3 -22.15 4.97 -12.23
C THR A 3 -22.23 3.95 -11.08
N THR A 4 -21.61 2.78 -11.22
CA THR A 4 -21.69 1.62 -10.32
C THR A 4 -20.31 0.99 -10.12
N ALA A 5 -19.32 1.79 -9.76
CA ALA A 5 -18.00 1.25 -9.42
C ALA A 5 -17.96 0.83 -7.95
N ASP A 6 -17.41 -0.35 -7.65
CA ASP A 6 -17.20 -0.83 -6.28
C ASP A 6 -16.13 -0.01 -5.56
N LEU A 7 -15.15 0.50 -6.31
CA LEU A 7 -14.10 1.39 -5.83
C LEU A 7 -14.15 2.73 -6.57
N ASN A 8 -14.31 3.82 -5.84
CA ASN A 8 -14.38 5.18 -6.37
C ASN A 8 -13.17 5.98 -5.89
N ILE A 9 -12.40 6.54 -6.82
CA ILE A 9 -11.25 7.40 -6.51
C ILE A 9 -11.60 8.83 -6.92
N MET A 10 -11.34 9.78 -6.02
CA MET A 10 -11.64 11.20 -6.19
C MET A 10 -10.48 12.07 -5.69
N ASP A 11 -10.47 13.33 -6.08
CA ASP A 11 -9.51 14.37 -5.67
C ASP A 11 -10.21 15.64 -5.13
N THR A 12 -11.41 15.46 -4.60
CA THR A 12 -12.32 16.57 -4.25
C THR A 12 -11.85 17.36 -3.04
N TYR A 13 -11.25 16.71 -2.06
CA TYR A 13 -10.81 17.31 -0.80
C TYR A 13 -9.28 17.32 -0.71
N SER A 14 -8.72 18.27 0.02
CA SER A 14 -7.27 18.45 0.17
C SER A 14 -6.56 17.35 0.97
N SER A 15 -7.28 16.52 1.70
CA SER A 15 -6.73 15.41 2.51
C SER A 15 -6.70 14.10 1.74
N ALA A 16 -5.91 13.14 2.24
CA ALA A 16 -5.98 11.74 1.84
C ALA A 16 -6.77 10.96 2.88
N TYR A 17 -7.73 10.15 2.43
CA TYR A 17 -8.51 9.25 3.26
C TYR A 17 -9.27 8.23 2.41
N ALA A 18 -9.64 7.11 3.03
CA ALA A 18 -10.59 6.17 2.45
C ALA A 18 -11.70 5.83 3.45
N TYR A 19 -12.85 5.43 2.92
CA TYR A 19 -13.93 4.86 3.70
C TYR A 19 -14.72 3.85 2.86
N SER A 20 -15.35 2.88 3.54
CA SER A 20 -16.10 1.83 2.90
C SER A 20 -17.49 1.67 3.51
N TYR A 21 -18.46 1.37 2.68
CA TYR A 21 -19.77 0.90 3.15
C TYR A 21 -19.72 -0.62 3.29
N VAL A 22 -20.02 -1.09 4.50
CA VAL A 22 -19.99 -2.52 4.83
C VAL A 22 -21.41 -3.00 5.16
N SER A 23 -21.82 -4.10 4.54
CA SER A 23 -23.09 -4.75 4.82
C SER A 23 -22.87 -6.26 4.97
N ASN A 24 -23.37 -6.83 6.06
CA ASN A 24 -23.21 -8.24 6.39
C ASN A 24 -21.75 -8.74 6.31
N GLY A 25 -20.82 -7.95 6.83
CA GLY A 25 -19.39 -8.27 6.82
C GLY A 25 -18.69 -8.15 5.46
N LYS A 26 -19.37 -7.63 4.45
CA LYS A 26 -18.83 -7.46 3.10
C LYS A 26 -18.79 -5.99 2.72
N ILE A 27 -17.70 -5.56 2.11
CA ILE A 27 -17.59 -4.25 1.51
C ILE A 27 -18.50 -4.21 0.28
N SER A 28 -19.43 -3.27 0.24
CA SER A 28 -20.33 -3.07 -0.90
C SER A 28 -19.85 -1.97 -1.84
N SER A 29 -19.14 -0.98 -1.33
CA SER A 29 -18.46 0.05 -2.12
C SER A 29 -17.43 0.76 -1.24
N SER A 30 -16.38 1.28 -1.87
CA SER A 30 -15.33 2.04 -1.21
C SER A 30 -15.04 3.34 -1.95
N PHE A 31 -14.59 4.34 -1.18
CA PHE A 31 -14.26 5.66 -1.67
C PHE A 31 -12.87 6.04 -1.16
N ILE A 32 -12.04 6.51 -2.08
CA ILE A 32 -10.70 7.02 -1.80
C ILE A 32 -10.67 8.47 -2.25
N ASN A 33 -10.19 9.34 -1.38
CA ASN A 33 -9.85 10.71 -1.75
C ASN A 33 -8.35 10.94 -1.55
N VAL A 34 -7.67 11.36 -2.62
CA VAL A 34 -6.31 11.90 -2.53
C VAL A 34 -6.32 13.22 -3.29
N GLY A 35 -6.30 14.32 -2.57
CA GLY A 35 -6.42 15.64 -3.17
C GLY A 35 -5.25 15.99 -4.10
N SER A 36 -5.51 16.77 -5.14
CA SER A 36 -4.49 17.23 -6.10
C SER A 36 -3.31 17.93 -5.42
N TRP A 37 -3.56 18.62 -4.30
CA TRP A 37 -2.50 19.20 -3.47
C TRP A 37 -1.43 18.18 -3.04
N TRP A 38 -1.82 16.91 -2.86
CA TRP A 38 -0.90 15.84 -2.46
C TRP A 38 0.12 15.56 -3.55
N THR A 39 -0.36 15.41 -4.78
CA THR A 39 0.52 15.20 -5.94
C THR A 39 1.34 16.43 -6.29
N ASP A 40 0.79 17.62 -6.13
CA ASP A 40 1.50 18.88 -6.34
C ASP A 40 2.68 19.05 -5.35
N ARG A 41 2.48 18.58 -4.10
CA ARG A 41 3.49 18.70 -3.05
C ARG A 41 4.52 17.59 -3.06
N TYR A 42 4.10 16.35 -3.30
CA TYR A 42 4.93 15.16 -3.11
C TYR A 42 5.32 14.47 -4.41
N GLY A 43 4.85 14.97 -5.55
CA GLY A 43 5.16 14.47 -6.87
C GLY A 43 4.26 13.31 -7.33
N THR A 44 4.43 12.93 -8.61
CA THR A 44 3.65 11.88 -9.27
C THR A 44 4.50 10.70 -9.76
N ASP A 45 5.81 10.75 -9.53
CA ASP A 45 6.74 9.70 -9.97
C ASP A 45 6.70 8.48 -9.04
N PHE A 46 7.30 7.40 -9.49
CA PHE A 46 7.55 6.23 -8.67
C PHE A 46 8.45 6.58 -7.47
N GLY A 47 8.18 5.95 -6.33
CA GLY A 47 8.95 6.21 -5.10
C GLY A 47 8.63 7.55 -4.44
N THR A 48 7.50 8.17 -4.75
CA THR A 48 7.02 9.38 -4.07
C THR A 48 6.06 9.06 -2.93
N TYR A 49 5.92 10.01 -2.00
CA TYR A 49 4.94 9.88 -0.91
C TYR A 49 3.50 9.86 -1.43
N SER A 50 3.21 10.52 -2.55
CA SER A 50 1.88 10.45 -3.18
C SER A 50 1.53 9.03 -3.58
N LEU A 51 2.44 8.30 -4.20
CA LEU A 51 2.21 6.92 -4.61
C LEU A 51 1.99 6.01 -3.40
N GLN A 52 2.83 6.14 -2.37
CA GLN A 52 2.66 5.39 -1.12
C GLN A 52 1.30 5.69 -0.48
N THR A 53 0.90 6.97 -0.43
CA THR A 53 -0.41 7.37 0.12
C THR A 53 -1.57 6.75 -0.67
N ILE A 54 -1.52 6.78 -2.01
CA ILE A 54 -2.54 6.14 -2.84
C ILE A 54 -2.67 4.64 -2.51
N HIS A 55 -1.55 3.93 -2.39
CA HIS A 55 -1.56 2.52 -2.00
C HIS A 55 -2.09 2.29 -0.59
N HIS A 56 -1.75 3.17 0.36
CA HIS A 56 -2.27 3.14 1.73
C HIS A 56 -3.81 3.27 1.74
N GLU A 57 -4.34 4.25 1.01
CA GLU A 57 -5.79 4.46 0.92
C GLU A 57 -6.49 3.31 0.16
N ILE A 58 -5.84 2.71 -0.84
CA ILE A 58 -6.35 1.48 -1.47
C ILE A 58 -6.39 0.34 -0.44
N GLY A 59 -5.36 0.21 0.40
CA GLY A 59 -5.35 -0.76 1.50
C GLY A 59 -6.58 -0.64 2.38
N HIS A 60 -6.91 0.57 2.83
CA HIS A 60 -8.14 0.82 3.59
C HIS A 60 -9.41 0.48 2.81
N ALA A 61 -9.46 0.85 1.53
CA ALA A 61 -10.62 0.61 0.69
C ALA A 61 -10.94 -0.87 0.47
N ILE A 62 -9.94 -1.74 0.62
CA ILE A 62 -10.08 -3.20 0.53
C ILE A 62 -10.06 -3.90 1.90
N GLY A 63 -10.13 -3.15 3.01
CA GLY A 63 -10.37 -3.70 4.34
C GLY A 63 -9.19 -3.71 5.30
N LEU A 64 -8.01 -3.23 4.91
CA LEU A 64 -6.87 -3.15 5.82
C LEU A 64 -7.06 -1.98 6.81
N GLY A 65 -6.74 -2.22 8.07
CA GLY A 65 -6.60 -1.19 9.10
C GLY A 65 -5.15 -0.74 9.24
N HIS A 66 -4.90 0.28 10.08
CA HIS A 66 -3.55 0.62 10.52
C HIS A 66 -2.95 -0.50 11.40
N GLN A 67 -1.63 -0.53 11.55
CA GLN A 67 -0.96 -1.49 12.43
C GLN A 67 -1.22 -1.23 13.92
N GLY A 68 -1.72 -0.05 14.29
CA GLY A 68 -2.05 0.33 15.66
C GLY A 68 -3.35 1.11 15.75
N ASN A 69 -3.76 1.45 16.98
CA ASN A 69 -4.97 2.21 17.26
C ASN A 69 -4.77 3.71 17.04
N TYR A 70 -4.13 4.12 15.96
CA TYR A 70 -3.91 5.51 15.61
C TYR A 70 -4.69 5.89 14.36
N ASN A 71 -5.10 7.16 14.29
CA ASN A 71 -5.73 7.76 13.13
C ASN A 71 -5.50 9.28 13.13
N GLY A 72 -5.08 9.83 11.99
CA GLY A 72 -4.77 11.25 11.82
C GLY A 72 -3.34 11.63 12.20
N SER A 73 -2.87 11.31 13.40
CA SER A 73 -1.49 11.53 13.84
C SER A 73 -1.05 10.47 14.84
N ALA A 74 0.24 10.15 14.87
CA ALA A 74 0.81 9.18 15.79
C ALA A 74 2.30 9.48 16.04
N SER A 75 2.82 8.97 17.16
CA SER A 75 4.24 8.96 17.50
C SER A 75 4.65 7.52 17.83
N TYR A 76 5.73 7.03 17.24
CA TYR A 76 6.16 5.65 17.45
C TYR A 76 6.33 5.29 18.93
N SER A 77 6.89 6.20 19.73
CA SER A 77 7.18 5.96 21.15
C SER A 77 5.94 5.78 22.03
N SER A 78 4.79 6.31 21.63
CA SER A 78 3.55 6.26 22.42
C SER A 78 2.44 5.43 21.79
N ASP A 79 2.42 5.31 20.47
CA ASP A 79 1.26 4.80 19.75
C ASP A 79 1.52 3.48 19.01
N ALA A 80 2.80 3.09 18.83
CA ALA A 80 3.15 1.81 18.24
C ALA A 80 2.72 0.64 19.15
N MET A 81 1.91 -0.27 18.61
CA MET A 81 1.48 -1.47 19.30
C MET A 81 2.44 -2.65 19.11
N TYR A 82 3.22 -2.63 18.06
CA TYR A 82 4.15 -3.69 17.67
C TYR A 82 5.55 -3.13 17.47
N ILE A 83 6.54 -3.90 17.86
CA ILE A 83 7.95 -3.50 17.77
C ILE A 83 8.42 -3.24 16.34
N ASN A 84 7.80 -3.90 15.36
CA ASN A 84 8.09 -3.76 13.92
C ASN A 84 7.15 -2.82 13.18
N ASP A 85 6.32 -2.04 13.89
CA ASP A 85 5.39 -1.10 13.30
C ASP A 85 6.15 0.00 12.57
N SER A 86 6.27 -0.14 11.27
CA SER A 86 6.89 0.83 10.36
C SER A 86 6.64 0.46 8.90
N TRP A 87 6.96 1.38 8.00
CA TRP A 87 6.90 1.14 6.56
C TRP A 87 7.77 -0.04 6.08
N GLN A 88 8.74 -0.49 6.86
CA GLN A 88 9.47 -1.71 6.52
C GLN A 88 8.60 -2.97 6.59
N ALA A 89 7.60 -2.99 7.47
CA ALA A 89 6.72 -4.14 7.67
C ALA A 89 5.41 -4.03 6.89
N SER A 90 4.80 -2.84 6.86
CA SER A 90 3.48 -2.60 6.27
C SER A 90 3.34 -1.18 5.75
N MET A 91 2.71 -1.02 4.60
CA MET A 91 2.32 0.29 4.09
C MET A 91 1.19 0.94 4.91
N MET A 92 0.52 0.17 5.76
CA MET A 92 -0.54 0.67 6.63
C MET A 92 -0.01 1.29 7.93
N SER A 93 1.31 1.28 8.16
CA SER A 93 1.95 1.99 9.26
C SER A 93 2.03 3.50 8.99
N TYR A 94 1.92 4.30 10.07
CA TYR A 94 2.20 5.73 10.02
C TYR A 94 3.69 6.06 10.21
N PHE A 95 4.48 5.09 10.68
CA PHE A 95 5.87 5.31 11.05
C PHE A 95 6.80 4.94 9.91
N SER A 96 7.67 5.88 9.54
CA SER A 96 8.78 5.59 8.64
C SER A 96 9.78 4.62 9.27
N GLN A 97 10.65 4.04 8.47
CA GLN A 97 11.73 3.18 8.97
C GLN A 97 12.66 3.90 9.96
N SER A 98 12.83 5.22 9.81
CA SER A 98 13.69 6.02 10.69
C SER A 98 13.02 6.43 12.00
N GLU A 99 11.69 6.44 12.07
CA GLU A 99 10.95 6.69 13.32
C GLU A 99 10.91 5.47 14.23
N ASN A 100 10.97 4.29 13.64
CA ASN A 100 11.05 3.04 14.39
C ASN A 100 12.52 2.72 14.74
N TYR A 101 12.94 3.08 15.92
CA TYR A 101 14.31 2.86 16.40
C TYR A 101 14.67 1.37 16.67
N ASN A 102 13.72 0.44 16.53
CA ASN A 102 13.95 -1.00 16.66
C ASN A 102 14.25 -1.67 15.31
N VAL A 103 14.11 -0.96 14.20
CA VAL A 103 14.48 -1.46 12.88
C VAL A 103 15.74 -0.75 12.37
N ILE A 104 16.56 -1.49 11.63
CA ILE A 104 17.76 -0.95 10.98
C ILE A 104 17.47 -0.91 9.49
N ALA A 105 16.95 0.22 9.02
CA ALA A 105 16.60 0.42 7.62
C ALA A 105 16.78 1.88 7.22
N SER A 106 17.08 2.11 5.96
CA SER A 106 17.10 3.44 5.37
C SER A 106 15.68 3.95 5.15
N TYR A 107 15.51 5.25 5.28
CA TYR A 107 14.26 5.91 4.93
C TYR A 107 13.97 5.72 3.44
N ALA A 108 12.79 5.23 3.12
CA ALA A 108 12.29 5.10 1.74
C ALA A 108 10.77 5.07 1.72
N PHE A 109 10.18 5.61 0.66
CA PHE A 109 8.76 5.42 0.39
C PHE A 109 8.52 4.04 -0.22
N LEU A 110 7.41 3.42 0.17
CA LEU A 110 7.01 2.12 -0.35
C LEU A 110 6.38 2.28 -1.74
N MET A 111 6.73 1.38 -2.64
CA MET A 111 6.18 1.32 -3.99
C MET A 111 5.11 0.23 -4.14
N THR A 112 5.08 -0.71 -3.23
CA THR A 112 4.15 -1.85 -3.24
C THR A 112 3.73 -2.17 -1.81
N PRO A 113 2.59 -2.86 -1.62
CA PRO A 113 2.27 -3.49 -0.35
C PRO A 113 3.40 -4.41 0.12
N SER A 114 3.61 -4.46 1.42
CA SER A 114 4.62 -5.30 2.06
C SER A 114 4.06 -6.70 2.38
N ALA A 115 4.91 -7.61 2.84
CA ALA A 115 4.50 -8.98 3.14
C ALA A 115 3.37 -9.07 4.17
N VAL A 116 3.39 -8.20 5.19
CA VAL A 116 2.34 -8.16 6.22
C VAL A 116 0.99 -7.75 5.63
N ASP A 117 0.98 -6.80 4.69
CA ASP A 117 -0.25 -6.36 4.01
C ASP A 117 -0.87 -7.52 3.22
N TRP A 118 -0.03 -8.29 2.50
CA TRP A 118 -0.50 -9.45 1.75
C TRP A 118 -1.01 -10.57 2.63
N ILE A 119 -0.37 -10.85 3.77
CA ILE A 119 -0.85 -11.83 4.75
C ILE A 119 -2.23 -11.42 5.28
N ALA A 120 -2.41 -10.14 5.61
CA ALA A 120 -3.69 -9.62 6.07
C ALA A 120 -4.79 -9.71 5.00
N LEU A 121 -4.46 -9.41 3.74
CA LEU A 121 -5.40 -9.55 2.62
C LEU A 121 -5.75 -11.02 2.36
N ASP A 122 -4.80 -11.92 2.49
CA ASP A 122 -5.04 -13.36 2.36
C ASP A 122 -6.00 -13.86 3.46
N ASP A 123 -5.81 -13.40 4.70
CA ASP A 123 -6.72 -13.72 5.81
C ASP A 123 -8.16 -13.21 5.56
N ILE A 124 -8.30 -12.02 4.96
CA ILE A 124 -9.62 -11.44 4.65
C ILE A 124 -10.30 -12.13 3.47
N TYR A 125 -9.56 -12.51 2.42
CA TYR A 125 -10.13 -12.85 1.12
C TYR A 125 -9.94 -14.31 0.69
N SER A 126 -9.12 -15.12 1.36
CA SER A 126 -8.79 -16.48 0.93
C SER A 126 -10.00 -17.40 0.75
N ASP A 127 -11.06 -17.19 1.52
CA ASP A 127 -12.29 -17.97 1.44
C ASP A 127 -13.23 -17.57 0.27
N TYR A 128 -12.90 -16.50 -0.47
CA TYR A 128 -13.75 -16.04 -1.57
C TYR A 128 -13.38 -16.69 -2.89
N SER A 129 -14.39 -17.18 -3.59
CA SER A 129 -14.25 -17.73 -4.94
C SER A 129 -13.72 -16.64 -5.90
N GLY A 130 -12.65 -16.95 -6.59
CA GLY A 130 -11.97 -16.02 -7.51
C GLY A 130 -10.86 -15.20 -6.87
N TYR A 131 -10.67 -15.27 -5.56
CA TYR A 131 -9.45 -14.73 -4.94
C TYR A 131 -8.26 -15.59 -5.39
N GLY A 132 -7.19 -14.91 -5.71
CA GLY A 132 -5.92 -15.54 -6.03
C GLY A 132 -4.83 -14.51 -6.13
N VAL A 133 -3.71 -14.80 -5.51
CA VAL A 133 -2.50 -13.98 -5.67
C VAL A 133 -1.98 -14.13 -7.09
N SER A 134 -1.36 -13.07 -7.61
CA SER A 134 -0.72 -13.11 -8.91
C SER A 134 0.45 -14.11 -8.92
N ASN A 135 0.90 -14.51 -10.10
CA ASN A 135 2.09 -15.37 -10.22
C ASN A 135 3.35 -14.76 -9.59
N ALA A 136 3.32 -13.47 -9.24
CA ALA A 136 4.38 -12.82 -8.48
C ALA A 136 4.55 -13.35 -7.05
N PHE A 137 3.54 -14.06 -6.51
CA PHE A 137 3.55 -14.58 -5.14
C PHE A 137 3.41 -16.11 -5.06
N THR A 138 3.43 -16.79 -6.21
CA THR A 138 3.28 -18.25 -6.27
C THR A 138 4.48 -18.90 -6.94
N GLY A 139 4.98 -20.00 -6.38
CA GLY A 139 6.08 -20.78 -6.93
C GLY A 139 7.47 -20.14 -6.71
N ASP A 140 8.41 -20.49 -7.56
CA ASP A 140 9.82 -20.06 -7.47
C ASP A 140 10.00 -18.66 -8.09
N THR A 141 9.38 -17.65 -7.50
CA THR A 141 9.44 -16.27 -8.00
C THR A 141 10.78 -15.62 -7.65
N ILE A 142 11.43 -15.04 -8.65
CA ILE A 142 12.65 -14.25 -8.50
C ILE A 142 12.26 -12.77 -8.53
N TYR A 143 12.51 -12.07 -7.44
CA TYR A 143 12.31 -10.62 -7.33
C TYR A 143 13.63 -9.89 -7.60
N GLY A 144 13.53 -8.70 -8.15
CA GLY A 144 14.69 -7.86 -8.39
C GLY A 144 15.45 -8.21 -9.66
N PHE A 145 16.78 -8.38 -9.56
CA PHE A 145 17.60 -8.69 -10.73
C PHE A 145 17.29 -10.09 -11.29
N ASN A 146 17.22 -10.18 -12.63
CA ASN A 146 16.87 -11.41 -13.34
C ASN A 146 15.49 -11.97 -12.95
N THR A 147 14.53 -11.10 -12.69
CA THR A 147 13.15 -11.50 -12.35
C THR A 147 12.57 -12.42 -13.43
N ASN A 148 11.85 -13.44 -13.02
CA ASN A 148 11.04 -14.30 -13.88
C ASN A 148 9.57 -13.87 -13.94
N ILE A 149 9.22 -12.74 -13.33
CA ILE A 149 7.88 -12.14 -13.41
C ILE A 149 7.72 -11.52 -14.79
N SER A 150 6.65 -11.86 -15.50
CA SER A 150 6.40 -11.33 -16.85
C SER A 150 6.01 -9.85 -16.82
N ALA A 151 6.33 -9.12 -17.89
CA ALA A 151 5.95 -7.72 -18.05
C ALA A 151 4.42 -7.50 -17.97
N SER A 152 3.62 -8.48 -18.41
CA SER A 152 2.17 -8.45 -18.32
C SER A 152 1.65 -8.50 -16.88
N GLN A 153 2.50 -8.82 -15.92
CA GLN A 153 2.19 -8.88 -14.49
C GLN A 153 2.83 -7.73 -13.71
N SER A 154 3.09 -6.62 -14.37
CA SER A 154 3.66 -5.41 -13.75
C SER A 154 5.04 -5.64 -13.16
N ASN A 155 5.92 -6.29 -13.91
CA ASN A 155 7.29 -6.63 -13.48
C ASN A 155 8.11 -5.42 -13.02
N ILE A 156 7.76 -4.21 -13.43
CA ILE A 156 8.40 -2.98 -12.95
C ILE A 156 8.41 -2.87 -11.42
N TRP A 157 7.41 -3.44 -10.74
CA TRP A 157 7.32 -3.45 -9.28
C TRP A 157 8.25 -4.46 -8.62
N TYR A 158 8.73 -5.44 -9.38
CA TYR A 158 9.48 -6.57 -8.87
C TYR A 158 10.83 -6.77 -9.59
N SER A 159 11.14 -5.90 -10.57
CA SER A 159 12.39 -5.95 -11.36
C SER A 159 13.24 -4.74 -11.08
N PHE A 160 14.39 -4.94 -10.48
CA PHE A 160 15.34 -3.85 -10.22
C PHE A 160 15.95 -3.28 -11.51
N SER A 161 16.05 -4.07 -12.57
CA SER A 161 16.59 -3.58 -13.85
C SER A 161 15.70 -2.50 -14.48
N ASP A 162 14.38 -2.66 -14.41
CA ASP A 162 13.44 -1.68 -14.95
C ASP A 162 13.33 -0.46 -14.02
N TYR A 163 13.39 -0.69 -12.72
CA TYR A 163 13.37 0.39 -11.74
C TYR A 163 14.63 1.27 -11.80
N ILE A 164 15.82 0.66 -11.86
CA ILE A 164 17.11 1.37 -11.92
C ILE A 164 17.24 2.17 -13.22
N SER A 165 16.66 1.71 -14.33
CA SER A 165 16.70 2.45 -15.59
C SER A 165 15.84 3.72 -15.56
N SER A 166 14.85 3.80 -14.69
CA SER A 166 13.91 4.91 -14.60
C SER A 166 14.18 5.85 -13.41
N ALA A 167 14.90 5.41 -12.39
CA ALA A 167 15.24 6.21 -11.22
C ALA A 167 16.67 6.74 -11.34
N ALA A 168 16.80 8.07 -11.37
CA ALA A 168 18.10 8.70 -11.09
C ALA A 168 18.35 8.58 -9.58
N TYR A 169 19.36 7.82 -9.19
CA TYR A 169 19.86 7.76 -7.82
C TYR A 169 20.73 8.96 -7.52
#